data_4ab51887aaf6347f71799f8b889180cb
#
_entry.id   4ab51887aaf6347f71799f8b889180cb
#
_cell.length_a   1.000
_cell.length_b   1.000
_cell.length_c   1.000
_cell.angle_alpha   90.00
_cell.angle_beta   90.00
_cell.angle_gamma   90.00
#
_symmetry.space_group_name_H-M   'P 1'
#
loop_
_entity.id
_entity.type
_entity.pdbx_description
1 polymer ?
#
loop_
_entity_poly.entity_id
_entity_poly.type
_entity_poly.pdbx_seq_one_letter_code
_entity_poly.pdbx_strand_id
1 'polypeptide(L)'
;MHQSPPQIMEHYQNYLLEIGYDAHLKCLTIGRHSTTWLTPTDEPIDTNNDKYQLKPDGSLIIRELDFMDMGTYRCLVKNEFGSDQIETFVYPVTVSTHYVSNVQLSNSNLSFQKCFEFGSL
;
A
#
# COMPACT_ATOMS: atom_id res chain seq x y z
N MET A 1 8.21 18.72 25.09
CA MET A 1 8.57 17.96 25.68
C MET A 1 8.97 16.70 25.13
N HIS A 2 8.42 16.06 24.27
CA HIS A 2 8.88 14.86 23.75
C HIS A 2 9.85 15.06 22.66
N GLN A 3 11.10 14.96 22.99
CA GLN A 3 12.14 15.18 22.02
C GLN A 3 12.64 13.83 21.58
N SER A 4 11.85 13.13 20.82
CA SER A 4 12.22 11.82 20.35
C SER A 4 11.87 11.66 18.88
N PRO A 5 12.52 10.73 18.18
CA PRO A 5 12.17 10.49 16.79
C PRO A 5 10.77 9.88 16.67
N PRO A 6 10.14 10.05 15.54
CA PRO A 6 8.83 9.44 15.35
C PRO A 6 8.97 7.94 15.20
N GLN A 7 7.90 7.23 15.53
CA GLN A 7 7.91 5.77 15.46
C GLN A 7 6.64 5.28 14.80
N ILE A 8 6.78 4.50 13.76
CA ILE A 8 5.63 3.92 13.07
C ILE A 8 5.17 2.71 13.86
N MET A 9 3.91 2.75 14.27
CA MET A 9 3.34 1.72 15.15
C MET A 9 2.54 0.68 14.40
N GLU A 10 1.88 1.08 13.34
CA GLU A 10 1.03 0.17 12.58
C GLU A 10 1.17 0.40 11.10
N HIS A 11 1.34 -0.69 10.36
CA HIS A 11 1.37 -0.65 8.90
C HIS A 11 1.05 -2.05 8.41
N TYR A 12 0.80 -2.18 7.11
CA TYR A 12 0.60 -3.49 6.51
C TYR A 12 1.90 -3.91 5.84
N GLN A 13 2.29 -5.14 6.04
CA GLN A 13 3.46 -5.67 5.36
C GLN A 13 3.10 -6.01 3.91
N ASN A 14 1.94 -6.60 3.75
CA ASN A 14 1.41 -6.95 2.43
C ASN A 14 -0.04 -6.53 2.36
N TYR A 15 -0.44 -6.04 1.21
CA TYR A 15 -1.80 -5.53 1.04
C TYR A 15 -2.36 -6.09 -0.27
N LEU A 16 -3.34 -6.96 -0.15
CA LEU A 16 -3.97 -7.57 -1.30
C LEU A 16 -5.32 -6.92 -1.50
N LEU A 17 -5.61 -6.49 -2.70
CA LEU A 17 -6.89 -5.86 -2.99
C LEU A 17 -7.25 -6.12 -4.44
N GLU A 18 -8.53 -6.37 -4.67
CA GLU A 18 -9.04 -6.57 -6.01
C GLU A 18 -8.92 -5.27 -6.80
N ILE A 19 -8.58 -5.39 -8.08
CA ILE A 19 -8.43 -4.20 -8.91
C ILE A 19 -9.77 -3.48 -9.02
N GLY A 20 -9.70 -2.17 -9.18
CA GLY A 20 -10.88 -1.32 -9.28
C GLY A 20 -11.27 -0.68 -7.96
N TYR A 21 -10.79 -1.20 -6.85
CA TYR A 21 -11.11 -0.64 -5.54
C TYR A 21 -9.99 0.29 -5.07
N ASP A 22 -10.29 1.11 -4.10
CA ASP A 22 -9.30 2.05 -3.56
C ASP A 22 -8.50 1.36 -2.46
N ALA A 23 -7.19 1.40 -2.57
CA ALA A 23 -6.33 0.82 -1.55
C ALA A 23 -6.07 1.86 -0.46
N HIS A 24 -6.06 1.41 0.77
CA HIS A 24 -5.82 2.28 1.93
C HIS A 24 -4.62 1.74 2.70
N LEU A 25 -3.46 2.30 2.45
CA LEU A 25 -2.23 1.83 3.09
C LEU A 25 -2.02 2.58 4.39
N LYS A 26 -1.91 1.83 5.47
CA LYS A 26 -1.80 2.40 6.80
C LYS A 26 -0.36 2.73 7.14
N CYS A 27 -0.15 3.87 7.79
CA CYS A 27 1.16 4.22 8.33
C CYS A 27 0.92 5.05 9.58
N LEU A 28 0.57 4.36 10.67
CA LEU A 28 0.20 5.03 11.90
C LEU A 28 1.44 5.32 12.72
N THR A 29 1.68 6.57 13.00
CA THR A 29 2.93 7.01 13.63
C THR A 29 2.63 7.79 14.90
N ILE A 30 3.43 7.56 15.93
CA ILE A 30 3.35 8.38 17.12
C ILE A 30 4.50 9.37 17.12
N GLY A 31 4.26 10.51 17.74
CA GLY A 31 5.23 11.57 17.79
C GLY A 31 4.98 12.59 16.69
N ARG A 32 5.53 13.77 16.89
CA ARG A 32 5.38 14.82 15.91
C ARG A 32 6.25 14.49 14.71
N HIS A 33 5.69 14.59 13.52
CA HIS A 33 6.40 14.13 12.33
C HIS A 33 5.79 14.66 11.05
N SER A 34 6.55 14.56 9.97
CA SER A 34 6.03 14.71 8.63
C SER A 34 6.04 13.33 7.95
N THR A 35 5.11 13.11 7.06
CA THR A 35 4.95 11.83 6.37
C THR A 35 5.16 12.00 4.88
N THR A 36 5.93 11.12 4.29
CA THR A 36 6.11 11.06 2.85
C THR A 36 5.96 9.61 2.41
N TRP A 37 5.17 9.39 1.38
CA TRP A 37 5.06 8.06 0.77
C TRP A 37 5.83 8.06 -0.53
N LEU A 38 6.53 6.96 -0.79
CA LEU A 38 7.25 6.76 -2.05
C LEU A 38 6.58 5.66 -2.83
N THR A 39 6.54 5.84 -4.15
CA THR A 39 5.99 4.83 -5.06
C THR A 39 6.98 3.69 -5.25
N PRO A 40 6.60 2.63 -5.94
CA PRO A 40 7.55 1.54 -6.23
C PRO A 40 8.77 1.98 -7.03
N THR A 41 8.73 3.14 -7.67
CA THR A 41 9.90 3.67 -8.39
C THR A 41 10.69 4.64 -7.52
N ASP A 42 10.40 4.66 -6.21
CA ASP A 42 11.11 5.51 -5.24
C ASP A 42 10.89 6.99 -5.45
N GLU A 43 9.74 7.35 -5.98
CA GLU A 43 9.41 8.76 -6.16
C GLU A 43 8.34 9.16 -5.17
N PRO A 44 8.41 10.39 -4.62
CA PRO A 44 7.35 10.84 -3.74
C PRO A 44 6.03 10.86 -4.49
N ILE A 45 4.96 10.50 -3.81
CA ILE A 45 3.66 10.54 -4.47
C ILE A 45 3.29 11.98 -4.75
N ASP A 46 2.60 12.16 -5.86
CA ASP A 46 2.15 13.49 -6.28
C ASP A 46 0.73 13.69 -5.77
N THR A 47 0.58 14.51 -4.73
CA THR A 47 -0.73 14.73 -4.14
C THR A 47 -1.64 15.58 -5.02
N ASN A 48 -1.12 16.14 -6.09
CA ASN A 48 -1.96 16.83 -7.06
C ASN A 48 -2.54 15.86 -8.08
N ASN A 49 -2.11 14.62 -8.04
CA ASN A 49 -2.60 13.60 -8.95
C ASN A 49 -3.79 12.92 -8.28
N ASP A 50 -4.92 12.83 -8.99
CA ASP A 50 -6.12 12.22 -8.44
C ASP A 50 -5.93 10.75 -8.06
N LYS A 51 -4.89 10.12 -8.54
CA LYS A 51 -4.61 8.72 -8.25
C LYS A 51 -4.31 8.52 -6.77
N TYR A 52 -3.71 9.51 -6.12
CA TYR A 52 -3.23 9.36 -4.75
C TYR A 52 -3.82 10.40 -3.83
N GLN A 53 -4.05 10.01 -2.60
CA GLN A 53 -4.48 10.94 -1.57
C GLN A 53 -3.78 10.61 -0.27
N LEU A 54 -3.16 11.61 0.34
CA LEU A 54 -2.53 11.43 1.64
C LEU A 54 -3.52 11.91 2.70
N LYS A 55 -3.86 11.03 3.62
CA LYS A 55 -4.83 11.37 4.66
C LYS A 55 -4.13 11.97 5.87
N PRO A 56 -4.87 12.72 6.71
CA PRO A 56 -4.25 13.34 7.89
C PRO A 56 -3.61 12.35 8.84
N ASP A 57 -4.09 11.11 8.88
CA ASP A 57 -3.52 10.10 9.78
C ASP A 57 -2.28 9.43 9.19
N GLY A 58 -1.82 9.87 8.04
CA GLY A 58 -0.63 9.30 7.39
C GLY A 58 -0.94 8.20 6.39
N SER A 59 -2.19 7.79 6.28
CA SER A 59 -2.56 6.73 5.33
C SER A 59 -2.50 7.23 3.91
N LEU A 60 -2.11 6.34 3.00
CA LEU A 60 -2.10 6.64 1.58
C LEU A 60 -3.26 5.94 0.92
N ILE A 61 -4.06 6.68 0.15
CA ILE A 61 -5.10 6.07 -0.68
C ILE A 61 -4.59 6.01 -2.10
N ILE A 62 -4.66 4.81 -2.70
CA ILE A 62 -4.37 4.61 -4.11
C ILE A 62 -5.70 4.30 -4.74
N ARG A 63 -6.19 5.19 -5.61
CA ARG A 63 -7.54 5.06 -6.14
C ARG A 63 -7.58 4.10 -7.30
N GLU A 64 -8.65 3.34 -7.36
CA GLU A 64 -8.93 2.42 -8.48
C GLU A 64 -7.70 1.58 -8.82
N LEU A 65 -7.34 0.75 -7.89
CA LEU A 65 -6.12 -0.06 -7.99
C LEU A 65 -6.09 -0.83 -9.30
N ASP A 66 -4.89 -0.88 -9.90
CA ASP A 66 -4.68 -1.50 -11.19
C ASP A 66 -3.44 -2.37 -11.06
N PHE A 67 -3.24 -3.26 -11.99
CA PHE A 67 -2.05 -4.11 -11.98
C PHE A 67 -0.76 -3.29 -12.05
N MET A 68 -0.81 -2.15 -12.70
CA MET A 68 0.36 -1.29 -12.80
C MET A 68 0.76 -0.68 -11.48
N ASP A 69 -0.11 -0.76 -10.49
CA ASP A 69 0.19 -0.21 -9.16
C ASP A 69 0.91 -1.20 -8.26
N MET A 70 1.15 -2.41 -8.73
CA MET A 70 1.82 -3.42 -7.92
C MET A 70 3.23 -2.98 -7.55
N GLY A 71 3.63 -3.24 -6.33
CA GLY A 71 5.00 -3.01 -5.91
C GLY A 71 5.09 -2.55 -4.47
N THR A 72 6.28 -2.16 -4.10
CA THR A 72 6.59 -1.77 -2.74
C THR A 72 6.42 -0.27 -2.57
N TYR A 73 5.52 0.12 -1.68
CA TYR A 73 5.32 1.50 -1.31
C TYR A 73 5.98 1.73 0.05
N ARG A 74 6.63 2.86 0.20
CA ARG A 74 7.40 3.12 1.42
C ARG A 74 6.87 4.36 2.12
N CYS A 75 6.64 4.24 3.41
CA CYS A 75 6.22 5.37 4.23
C CYS A 75 7.41 5.83 5.06
N LEU A 76 7.76 7.08 4.90
CA LEU A 76 8.86 7.69 5.65
C LEU A 76 8.28 8.76 6.56
N VAL A 77 8.65 8.69 7.82
CA VAL A 77 8.25 9.71 8.78
C VAL A 77 9.50 10.27 9.43
N LYS A 78 9.52 11.57 9.67
CA LYS A 78 10.69 12.17 10.29
C LYS A 78 10.36 13.43 11.04
N ASN A 79 11.22 13.75 11.97
CA ASN A 79 11.23 15.03 12.64
C ASN A 79 12.68 15.40 12.87
N GLU A 80 12.92 16.46 13.66
CA GLU A 80 14.27 16.93 13.85
C GLU A 80 15.13 15.96 14.67
N PHE A 81 14.52 14.97 15.32
CA PHE A 81 15.25 14.03 16.17
C PHE A 81 15.53 12.70 15.47
N GLY A 82 14.94 12.44 14.33
CA GLY A 82 15.20 11.20 13.60
C GLY A 82 14.10 10.85 12.66
N SER A 83 14.12 9.62 12.17
CA SER A 83 13.15 9.15 11.19
C SER A 83 12.87 7.68 11.37
N ASP A 84 11.78 7.23 10.75
CA ASP A 84 11.43 5.82 10.69
C ASP A 84 10.84 5.55 9.31
N GLN A 85 10.88 4.31 8.87
CA GLN A 85 10.27 3.98 7.58
C GLN A 85 9.83 2.54 7.57
N ILE A 86 8.77 2.27 6.81
CA ILE A 86 8.28 0.92 6.60
C ILE A 86 7.91 0.76 5.14
N GLU A 87 7.74 -0.48 4.73
CA GLU A 87 7.35 -0.82 3.38
C GLU A 87 6.10 -1.66 3.39
N THR A 88 5.22 -1.41 2.43
CA THR A 88 4.04 -2.22 2.20
C THR A 88 4.06 -2.70 0.76
N PHE A 89 4.00 -4.01 0.55
CA PHE A 89 3.91 -4.52 -0.81
C PHE A 89 2.44 -4.63 -1.19
N VAL A 90 2.07 -4.00 -2.31
CA VAL A 90 0.70 -3.98 -2.79
C VAL A 90 0.53 -5.00 -3.90
N TYR A 91 -0.43 -5.90 -3.72
CA TYR A 91 -0.73 -6.96 -4.67
C TYR A 91 -2.13 -6.73 -5.24
N PRO A 92 -2.23 -6.16 -6.45
CA PRO A 92 -3.54 -6.08 -7.10
C PRO A 92 -3.93 -7.47 -7.58
N VAL A 93 -5.16 -7.84 -7.28
CA VAL A 93 -5.64 -9.19 -7.65
C VAL A 93 -6.94 -9.11 -8.40
N THR A 94 -7.27 -10.14 -9.16
CA THR A 94 -8.58 -10.25 -9.77
C THR A 94 -9.26 -11.49 -9.22
N VAL A 95 -10.57 -11.40 -9.07
CA VAL A 95 -11.36 -12.54 -8.66
C VAL A 95 -12.35 -12.81 -9.76
N SER A 96 -12.29 -14.00 -10.35
CA SER A 96 -13.20 -14.38 -11.41
C SER A 96 -14.37 -15.14 -10.80
N THR A 97 -15.59 -14.69 -11.09
CA THR A 97 -16.76 -15.39 -10.56
C THR A 97 -16.84 -16.79 -11.11
N HIS A 98 -16.33 -17.01 -12.28
CA HIS A 98 -16.26 -18.32 -12.83
C HIS A 98 -15.51 -19.26 -11.96
N TYR A 99 -14.33 -18.84 -11.55
CA TYR A 99 -13.48 -19.62 -10.70
C TYR A 99 -14.15 -19.88 -9.37
N VAL A 100 -14.69 -18.85 -8.80
CA VAL A 100 -15.31 -18.97 -7.50
C VAL A 100 -16.35 -20.05 -7.47
N SER A 101 -17.14 -20.18 -8.51
CA SER A 101 -18.20 -21.17 -8.49
C SER A 101 -17.68 -22.56 -8.69
N ASN A 102 -16.55 -22.72 -9.32
CA ASN A 102 -16.08 -24.06 -9.64
C ASN A 102 -15.13 -24.66 -8.63
N VAL A 103 -14.30 -23.85 -8.06
CA VAL A 103 -13.26 -24.37 -7.20
C VAL A 103 -13.18 -23.56 -5.96
N GLN A 104 -14.04 -23.82 -5.01
CA GLN A 104 -14.13 -22.97 -3.93
C GLN A 104 -12.95 -22.81 -3.10
N LEU A 105 -12.32 -23.83 -2.73
CA LEU A 105 -11.30 -23.73 -1.74
C LEU A 105 -9.95 -23.29 -2.20
N SER A 106 -9.62 -23.59 -3.39
CA SER A 106 -8.35 -23.18 -3.89
C SER A 106 -8.42 -21.91 -4.67
N ASN A 107 -9.58 -21.36 -4.78
CA ASN A 107 -9.78 -20.21 -5.57
C ASN A 107 -8.95 -19.04 -5.25
N SER A 108 -8.91 -18.65 -4.01
CA SER A 108 -8.22 -17.43 -3.68
C SER A 108 -6.74 -17.57 -3.98
N ASN A 109 -6.19 -18.73 -3.71
CA ASN A 109 -4.79 -18.96 -4.02
C ASN A 109 -4.52 -18.97 -5.50
N LEU A 110 -5.39 -19.61 -6.24
CA LEU A 110 -5.22 -19.65 -7.68
C LEU A 110 -5.38 -18.29 -8.30
N SER A 111 -6.33 -17.54 -7.86
CA SER A 111 -6.54 -16.20 -8.36
C SER A 111 -5.35 -15.33 -8.09
N PHE A 112 -4.82 -15.43 -6.91
CA PHE A 112 -3.69 -14.67 -6.52
C PHE A 112 -2.47 -15.05 -7.36
N GLN A 113 -2.25 -16.32 -7.55
CA GLN A 113 -1.17 -16.77 -8.36
C GLN A 113 -1.27 -16.31 -9.79
N LYS A 114 -2.45 -16.33 -10.36
CA LYS A 114 -2.67 -15.86 -11.68
C LYS A 114 -2.32 -14.40 -11.80
N CYS A 115 -2.74 -13.62 -10.83
CA CYS A 115 -2.43 -12.23 -10.82
C CYS A 115 -0.94 -12.01 -10.76
N PHE A 116 -0.27 -12.80 -9.97
CA PHE A 116 1.14 -12.71 -9.81
C PHE A 116 1.87 -13.03 -11.11
N GLU A 117 1.43 -14.05 -11.81
CA GLU A 117 1.98 -14.39 -13.09
C GLU A 117 1.83 -13.27 -14.07
N PHE A 118 0.69 -12.65 -14.06
CA PHE A 118 0.44 -11.52 -14.90
C PHE A 118 1.40 -10.41 -14.56
N GLY A 119 1.58 -10.15 -13.30
CA GLY A 119 2.46 -9.12 -12.86
C GLY A 119 3.89 -9.36 -13.27
N SER A 120 4.28 -10.58 -13.49
CA SER A 120 5.64 -10.87 -13.88
C SER A 120 5.85 -10.79 -15.37
N LEU A 121 4.81 -10.66 -16.11
CA LEU A 121 4.96 -10.50 -17.53
C LEU A 121 5.29 -9.07 -17.88
#